data_472a4843b69fd2d8884acd0606cae4fe
#
_entry.id   472a4843b69fd2d8884acd0606cae4fe
#
_cell.length_a   1.000
_cell.length_b   1.000
_cell.length_c   1.000
_cell.angle_alpha   90.00
_cell.angle_beta   90.00
_cell.angle_gamma   90.00
#
_symmetry.space_group_name_H-M   'P 1'
#
loop_
_entity.id
_entity.type
_entity.pdbx_description
1 polymer ?
#
loop_
_entity_poly.entity_id
_entity_poly.type
_entity_poly.pdbx_seq_one_letter_code
_entity_poly.pdbx_strand_id
1 'polypeptide(L)'
;MIHNSMIHHGQTVIKHLGLWLFWFPFRKIAQSIPRRVGYAIASIAGLVIYSLAGELRRITCEEVGKCLSASPDNPLVRLAARQSFVMDVKRRFEELILGTLTKKDMEGMVKIEGIENLSDALLKGKGVIILLSHFGSFLMILPALGFRGYKINQIGGPPLDEHLGYIHKVIFEIREKEYKSLPVRFLRSDLSLKDALMALKRNELVAIAFDGRIGENWVQIEFCGNEINIAPGPVKFAMKTGATILPTFIVTNPDNTHKLIFEKAMVLKKLNGKEMSVKMNLQKISDVFEKYIVNYPSHFGMILTIIRKRIEKGIFKTPFFVEPHRIPEDVSVSKV
;
A
#
# COMPACT_ATOMS: atom_id res chain seq x y z
N MET A 1 -21.03 34.02 1.45
CA MET A 1 -21.43 32.59 1.59
C MET A 1 -21.74 31.92 0.25
N ILE A 2 -22.44 32.55 -0.69
CA ILE A 2 -22.85 31.95 -1.99
C ILE A 2 -21.64 31.62 -2.87
N HIS A 3 -20.58 32.43 -2.90
CA HIS A 3 -19.41 32.22 -3.73
C HIS A 3 -18.58 30.97 -3.33
N ASN A 4 -18.42 30.69 -2.03
CA ASN A 4 -17.75 29.49 -1.53
C ASN A 4 -18.55 28.20 -1.82
N SER A 5 -19.87 28.26 -1.79
CA SER A 5 -20.74 27.13 -2.14
C SER A 5 -20.64 26.73 -3.61
N MET A 6 -20.57 27.71 -4.53
CA MET A 6 -20.42 27.44 -5.97
C MET A 6 -19.06 26.86 -6.32
N ILE A 7 -17.97 27.31 -5.68
CA ILE A 7 -16.63 26.78 -5.90
C ILE A 7 -16.54 25.32 -5.38
N HIS A 8 -17.11 25.03 -4.22
CA HIS A 8 -17.17 23.66 -3.70
C HIS A 8 -18.01 22.74 -4.58
N HIS A 9 -19.11 23.23 -5.13
CA HIS A 9 -19.97 22.45 -6.05
C HIS A 9 -19.24 22.15 -7.35
N GLY A 10 -18.55 23.15 -7.95
CA GLY A 10 -17.76 22.98 -9.16
C GLY A 10 -16.60 21.98 -8.99
N GLN A 11 -15.87 22.05 -7.89
CA GLN A 11 -14.79 21.09 -7.58
C GLN A 11 -15.31 19.65 -7.42
N THR A 12 -16.50 19.49 -6.84
CA THR A 12 -17.13 18.18 -6.69
C THR A 12 -17.56 17.60 -8.04
N VAL A 13 -18.12 18.40 -8.93
CA VAL A 13 -18.53 17.98 -10.28
C VAL A 13 -17.33 17.57 -11.12
N ILE A 14 -16.24 18.36 -11.12
CA ILE A 14 -15.00 18.04 -11.85
C ILE A 14 -14.39 16.73 -11.33
N LYS A 15 -14.38 16.53 -10.01
CA LYS A 15 -13.90 15.29 -9.40
C LYS A 15 -14.72 14.08 -9.82
N HIS A 16 -16.04 14.19 -9.82
CA HIS A 16 -16.95 13.12 -10.25
C HIS A 16 -16.81 12.83 -11.74
N LEU A 17 -16.67 13.84 -12.58
CA LEU A 17 -16.40 13.69 -14.01
C LEU A 17 -15.06 12.97 -14.25
N GLY A 18 -14.01 13.37 -13.54
CA GLY A 18 -12.70 12.71 -13.61
C GLY A 18 -12.74 11.24 -13.22
N LEU A 19 -13.46 10.90 -12.13
CA LEU A 19 -13.69 9.51 -11.71
C LEU A 19 -14.48 8.74 -12.76
N TRP A 20 -15.54 9.34 -13.32
CA TRP A 20 -16.35 8.71 -14.36
C TRP A 20 -15.52 8.42 -15.62
N LEU A 21 -14.75 9.42 -16.11
CA LEU A 21 -13.87 9.25 -17.27
C LEU A 21 -12.83 8.14 -17.04
N PHE A 22 -12.23 8.08 -15.84
CA PHE A 22 -11.24 7.07 -15.49
C PHE A 22 -11.82 5.66 -15.48
N TRP A 23 -13.00 5.45 -14.84
CA TRP A 23 -13.57 4.12 -14.65
C TRP A 23 -14.42 3.62 -15.82
N PHE A 24 -14.89 4.49 -16.71
CA PHE A 24 -15.72 4.07 -17.83
C PHE A 24 -14.94 4.10 -19.16
N PRO A 25 -14.71 5.25 -19.82
CA PRO A 25 -14.03 5.22 -21.12
C PRO A 25 -12.56 4.85 -21.02
N PHE A 26 -11.78 5.43 -20.08
CA PHE A 26 -10.35 5.13 -19.99
C PHE A 26 -10.07 3.69 -19.60
N ARG A 27 -10.88 3.10 -18.71
CA ARG A 27 -10.78 1.68 -18.40
C ARG A 27 -10.98 0.80 -19.64
N LYS A 28 -11.99 1.06 -20.44
CA LYS A 28 -12.23 0.31 -21.69
C LYS A 28 -11.05 0.45 -22.66
N ILE A 29 -10.54 1.65 -22.83
CA ILE A 29 -9.35 1.92 -23.65
C ILE A 29 -8.14 1.16 -23.09
N ALA A 30 -7.88 1.28 -21.80
CA ALA A 30 -6.75 0.61 -21.13
C ALA A 30 -6.79 -0.91 -21.31
N GLN A 31 -7.98 -1.52 -21.26
CA GLN A 31 -8.19 -2.95 -21.46
C GLN A 31 -8.05 -3.40 -22.93
N SER A 32 -8.15 -2.48 -23.90
CA SER A 32 -8.11 -2.78 -25.33
C SER A 32 -6.72 -2.57 -25.96
N ILE A 33 -5.84 -1.78 -25.32
CA ILE A 33 -4.51 -1.50 -25.87
C ILE A 33 -3.47 -2.54 -25.43
N PRO A 34 -2.42 -2.79 -26.22
CA PRO A 34 -1.30 -3.63 -25.79
C PRO A 34 -0.67 -3.09 -24.51
N ARG A 35 -0.38 -3.95 -23.55
CA ARG A 35 0.19 -3.57 -22.25
C ARG A 35 1.43 -2.69 -22.35
N ARG A 36 2.35 -2.98 -23.30
CA ARG A 36 3.55 -2.15 -23.53
C ARG A 36 3.20 -0.70 -23.83
N VAL A 37 2.17 -0.49 -24.66
CA VAL A 37 1.65 0.85 -24.99
C VAL A 37 1.04 1.51 -23.79
N GLY A 38 0.22 0.78 -23.02
CA GLY A 38 -0.38 1.28 -21.78
C GLY A 38 0.67 1.74 -20.74
N TYR A 39 1.71 0.95 -20.52
CA TYR A 39 2.82 1.34 -19.63
C TYR A 39 3.62 2.54 -20.16
N ALA A 40 3.81 2.66 -21.48
CA ALA A 40 4.48 3.82 -22.06
C ALA A 40 3.66 5.10 -21.84
N ILE A 41 2.35 5.05 -22.12
CA ILE A 41 1.42 6.16 -21.87
C ILE A 41 1.40 6.52 -20.38
N ALA A 42 1.32 5.53 -19.50
CA ALA A 42 1.34 5.74 -18.05
C ALA A 42 2.66 6.40 -17.58
N SER A 43 3.78 6.02 -18.19
CA SER A 43 5.08 6.63 -17.87
C SER A 43 5.13 8.12 -18.27
N ILE A 44 4.68 8.43 -19.49
CA ILE A 44 4.62 9.82 -19.97
C ILE A 44 3.66 10.64 -19.10
N ALA A 45 2.47 10.12 -18.82
CA ALA A 45 1.50 10.79 -17.96
C ALA A 45 2.04 11.05 -16.55
N GLY A 46 2.78 10.09 -15.96
CA GLY A 46 3.43 10.27 -14.67
C GLY A 46 4.46 11.40 -14.67
N LEU A 47 5.25 11.54 -15.74
CA LEU A 47 6.21 12.64 -15.91
C LEU A 47 5.50 14.00 -16.08
N VAL A 48 4.44 14.05 -16.85
CA VAL A 48 3.62 15.27 -17.03
C VAL A 48 3.00 15.69 -15.69
N ILE A 49 2.41 14.76 -14.94
CA ILE A 49 1.81 15.05 -13.64
C ILE A 49 2.89 15.55 -12.66
N TYR A 50 4.08 14.93 -12.63
CA TYR A 50 5.20 15.40 -11.81
C TYR A 50 5.59 16.85 -12.14
N SER A 51 5.58 17.22 -13.41
CA SER A 51 5.93 18.58 -13.87
C SER A 51 4.87 19.61 -13.47
N LEU A 52 3.58 19.25 -13.54
CA LEU A 52 2.45 20.16 -13.31
C LEU A 52 2.03 20.23 -11.83
N ALA A 53 2.16 19.15 -11.08
CA ALA A 53 1.65 19.05 -9.71
C ALA A 53 2.68 19.51 -8.66
N GLY A 54 2.97 20.82 -8.62
CA GLY A 54 4.02 21.40 -7.77
C GLY A 54 3.91 21.06 -6.28
N GLU A 55 2.71 21.15 -5.71
CA GLU A 55 2.45 20.81 -4.30
C GLU A 55 2.71 19.33 -4.01
N LEU A 56 2.13 18.42 -4.82
CA LEU A 56 2.34 16.98 -4.64
C LEU A 56 3.81 16.62 -4.80
N ARG A 57 4.52 17.25 -5.77
CA ARG A 57 5.97 17.05 -5.96
C ARG A 57 6.74 17.43 -4.71
N ARG A 58 6.46 18.61 -4.12
CA ARG A 58 7.11 19.08 -2.88
C ARG A 58 6.90 18.08 -1.76
N ILE A 59 5.65 17.68 -1.51
CA ILE A 59 5.32 16.69 -0.48
C ILE A 59 6.03 15.35 -0.74
N THR A 60 6.05 14.87 -1.99
CA THR A 60 6.72 13.60 -2.33
C THR A 60 8.22 13.69 -2.08
N CYS A 61 8.88 14.81 -2.41
CA CYS A 61 10.29 15.03 -2.10
C CYS A 61 10.55 15.03 -0.58
N GLU A 62 9.68 15.66 0.21
CA GLU A 62 9.78 15.67 1.67
C GLU A 62 9.66 14.26 2.26
N GLU A 63 8.65 13.50 1.84
CA GLU A 63 8.41 12.15 2.35
C GLU A 63 9.50 11.14 1.91
N VAL A 64 9.96 11.23 0.66
CA VAL A 64 11.09 10.42 0.16
C VAL A 64 12.38 10.83 0.85
N GLY A 65 12.58 12.12 1.10
CA GLY A 65 13.73 12.64 1.85
C GLY A 65 13.85 12.03 3.25
N LYS A 66 12.73 11.86 3.96
CA LYS A 66 12.70 11.16 5.26
C LYS A 66 13.17 9.71 5.13
N CYS A 67 12.74 8.99 4.08
CA CYS A 67 13.16 7.61 3.85
C CYS A 67 14.65 7.47 3.48
N LEU A 68 15.23 8.48 2.83
CA LEU A 68 16.62 8.47 2.42
C LEU A 68 17.55 9.23 3.38
N SER A 69 17.02 9.77 4.49
CA SER A 69 17.74 10.62 5.43
C SER A 69 18.47 11.77 4.71
N ALA A 70 17.81 12.37 3.71
CA ALA A 70 18.38 13.36 2.82
C ALA A 70 17.44 14.56 2.62
N SER A 71 18.02 15.73 2.31
CA SER A 71 17.25 16.92 1.98
C SER A 71 16.29 16.68 0.82
N PRO A 72 15.07 17.27 0.84
CA PRO A 72 14.13 17.23 -0.28
C PRO A 72 14.72 17.73 -1.61
N ASP A 73 15.75 18.60 -1.54
CA ASP A 73 16.45 19.15 -2.69
C ASP A 73 17.57 18.27 -3.24
N ASN A 74 17.91 17.19 -2.54
CA ASN A 74 18.92 16.25 -2.99
C ASN A 74 18.53 15.64 -4.36
N PRO A 75 19.45 15.58 -5.35
CA PRO A 75 19.16 15.05 -6.68
C PRO A 75 18.59 13.62 -6.67
N LEU A 76 19.06 12.74 -5.78
CA LEU A 76 18.54 11.37 -5.63
C LEU A 76 17.09 11.36 -5.11
N VAL A 77 16.77 12.24 -4.16
CA VAL A 77 15.40 12.41 -3.65
C VAL A 77 14.48 12.90 -4.78
N ARG A 78 14.90 13.91 -5.54
CA ARG A 78 14.12 14.43 -6.68
C ARG A 78 13.91 13.37 -7.77
N LEU A 79 14.94 12.58 -8.05
CA LEU A 79 14.85 11.48 -9.01
C LEU A 79 13.84 10.41 -8.52
N ALA A 80 13.97 9.99 -7.28
CA ALA A 80 13.05 9.01 -6.66
C ALA A 80 11.61 9.53 -6.61
N ALA A 81 11.42 10.79 -6.26
CA ALA A 81 10.11 11.44 -6.27
C ALA A 81 9.51 11.46 -7.70
N ARG A 82 10.29 11.85 -8.72
CA ARG A 82 9.86 11.81 -10.12
C ARG A 82 9.42 10.41 -10.54
N GLN A 83 10.20 9.39 -10.19
CA GLN A 83 9.88 8.01 -10.49
C GLN A 83 8.65 7.52 -9.70
N SER A 84 8.39 8.04 -8.49
CA SER A 84 7.20 7.71 -7.71
C SER A 84 5.90 8.10 -8.42
N PHE A 85 5.89 9.25 -9.13
CA PHE A 85 4.74 9.64 -9.96
C PHE A 85 4.54 8.68 -11.13
N VAL A 86 5.61 8.28 -11.79
CA VAL A 86 5.54 7.28 -12.87
C VAL A 86 5.00 5.94 -12.35
N MET A 87 5.50 5.48 -11.22
CA MET A 87 5.04 4.24 -10.58
C MET A 87 3.56 4.32 -10.18
N ASP A 88 3.09 5.44 -9.66
CA ASP A 88 1.68 5.60 -9.29
C ASP A 88 0.75 5.52 -10.51
N VAL A 89 1.10 6.17 -11.61
CA VAL A 89 0.28 6.11 -12.84
C VAL A 89 0.32 4.72 -13.47
N LYS A 90 1.48 4.04 -13.47
CA LYS A 90 1.57 2.64 -13.92
C LYS A 90 0.68 1.72 -13.06
N ARG A 91 0.68 1.88 -11.75
CA ARG A 91 -0.17 1.11 -10.84
C ARG A 91 -1.67 1.37 -11.09
N ARG A 92 -2.06 2.61 -11.42
CA ARG A 92 -3.45 2.91 -11.82
C ARG A 92 -3.82 2.26 -13.15
N PHE A 93 -2.89 2.20 -14.10
CA PHE A 93 -3.09 1.43 -15.32
C PHE A 93 -3.29 -0.06 -15.00
N GLU A 94 -2.46 -0.63 -14.13
CA GLU A 94 -2.60 -2.01 -13.65
C GLU A 94 -3.95 -2.24 -12.97
N GLU A 95 -4.43 -1.31 -12.16
CA GLU A 95 -5.76 -1.37 -11.53
C GLU A 95 -6.89 -1.46 -12.59
N LEU A 96 -6.77 -0.71 -13.69
CA LEU A 96 -7.78 -0.72 -14.76
C LEU A 96 -7.82 -2.04 -15.55
N ILE A 97 -6.69 -2.72 -15.70
CA ILE A 97 -6.59 -3.97 -16.46
C ILE A 97 -6.68 -5.23 -15.60
N LEU A 98 -6.62 -5.10 -14.26
CA LEU A 98 -6.48 -6.22 -13.31
C LEU A 98 -7.53 -7.32 -13.53
N GLY A 99 -8.79 -6.95 -13.71
CA GLY A 99 -9.89 -7.88 -13.94
C GLY A 99 -9.87 -8.61 -15.28
N THR A 100 -8.97 -8.22 -16.20
CA THR A 100 -8.81 -8.88 -17.51
C THR A 100 -7.59 -9.81 -17.58
N LEU A 101 -6.74 -9.78 -16.55
CA LEU A 101 -5.51 -10.56 -16.53
C LEU A 101 -5.81 -12.04 -16.32
N THR A 102 -5.21 -12.86 -17.18
CA THR A 102 -5.29 -14.31 -17.12
C THR A 102 -4.12 -14.91 -16.34
N LYS A 103 -4.19 -16.22 -16.05
CA LYS A 103 -3.07 -16.96 -15.47
C LYS A 103 -1.79 -16.80 -16.31
N LYS A 104 -1.88 -16.91 -17.63
CA LYS A 104 -0.75 -16.76 -18.56
C LYS A 104 -0.15 -15.35 -18.49
N ASP A 105 -1.01 -14.34 -18.38
CA ASP A 105 -0.54 -12.95 -18.21
C ASP A 105 0.23 -12.78 -16.91
N MET A 106 -0.30 -13.27 -15.80
CA MET A 106 0.35 -13.18 -14.50
C MET A 106 1.68 -13.94 -14.45
N GLU A 107 1.76 -15.13 -15.05
CA GLU A 107 3.01 -15.90 -15.16
C GLU A 107 4.06 -15.19 -16.02
N GLY A 108 3.64 -14.49 -17.07
CA GLY A 108 4.52 -13.70 -17.92
C GLY A 108 4.96 -12.37 -17.31
N MET A 109 4.12 -11.77 -16.46
CA MET A 109 4.38 -10.47 -15.83
C MET A 109 5.11 -10.58 -14.50
N VAL A 110 4.84 -11.64 -13.71
CA VAL A 110 5.31 -11.75 -12.31
C VAL A 110 6.17 -12.99 -12.14
N LYS A 111 7.47 -12.78 -11.96
CA LYS A 111 8.43 -13.81 -11.53
C LYS A 111 8.48 -13.85 -10.01
N ILE A 112 8.57 -15.05 -9.43
CA ILE A 112 8.63 -15.24 -7.99
C ILE A 112 10.05 -15.64 -7.59
N GLU A 113 10.57 -14.99 -6.55
CA GLU A 113 11.82 -15.33 -5.87
C GLU A 113 11.53 -15.69 -4.41
N GLY A 114 12.26 -16.65 -3.84
CA GLY A 114 12.09 -17.09 -2.46
C GLY A 114 10.80 -17.92 -2.24
N ILE A 115 10.30 -18.61 -3.27
CA ILE A 115 9.09 -19.46 -3.17
C ILE A 115 9.25 -20.57 -2.13
N GLU A 116 10.49 -21.03 -1.92
CA GLU A 116 10.86 -21.99 -0.88
C GLU A 116 10.53 -21.47 0.52
N ASN A 117 10.70 -20.17 0.79
CA ASN A 117 10.34 -19.56 2.07
C ASN A 117 8.83 -19.67 2.35
N LEU A 118 8.00 -19.54 1.30
CA LEU A 118 6.55 -19.73 1.41
C LEU A 118 6.22 -21.22 1.63
N SER A 119 6.86 -22.12 0.92
CA SER A 119 6.66 -23.57 1.06
C SER A 119 7.03 -24.04 2.46
N ASP A 120 8.17 -23.63 2.98
CA ASP A 120 8.64 -23.97 4.34
C ASP A 120 7.71 -23.39 5.42
N ALA A 121 7.15 -22.19 5.18
CA ALA A 121 6.18 -21.59 6.09
C ALA A 121 4.87 -22.38 6.13
N LEU A 122 4.38 -22.85 4.99
CA LEU A 122 3.16 -23.68 4.88
C LEU A 122 3.33 -25.09 5.47
N LEU A 123 4.54 -25.68 5.39
CA LEU A 123 4.84 -26.99 6.00
C LEU A 123 4.62 -27.00 7.52
N LYS A 124 4.65 -25.84 8.18
CA LYS A 124 4.35 -25.72 9.62
C LYS A 124 2.87 -25.96 9.97
N GLY A 125 1.97 -25.98 8.98
CA GLY A 125 0.54 -26.30 9.18
C GLY A 125 -0.25 -25.26 9.98
N LYS A 126 0.26 -24.03 10.15
CA LYS A 126 -0.35 -22.95 10.95
C LYS A 126 -0.92 -21.82 10.09
N GLY A 127 -0.90 -21.96 8.76
CA GLY A 127 -1.17 -20.88 7.82
C GLY A 127 -0.06 -19.82 7.79
N VAL A 128 -0.11 -18.96 6.80
CA VAL A 128 0.92 -17.94 6.58
C VAL A 128 0.29 -16.56 6.47
N ILE A 129 0.83 -15.60 7.20
CA ILE A 129 0.52 -14.18 7.04
C ILE A 129 1.48 -13.62 6.01
N ILE A 130 0.97 -13.35 4.81
CA ILE A 130 1.67 -12.60 3.77
C ILE A 130 1.64 -11.13 4.19
N LEU A 131 2.75 -10.67 4.76
CA LEU A 131 2.87 -9.29 5.21
C LEU A 131 3.43 -8.45 4.08
N LEU A 132 2.56 -7.71 3.42
CA LEU A 132 2.88 -6.82 2.30
C LEU A 132 2.76 -5.35 2.72
N SER A 133 3.12 -4.44 1.82
CA SER A 133 2.89 -3.01 1.91
C SER A 133 2.32 -2.51 0.59
N HIS A 134 1.77 -1.30 0.57
CA HIS A 134 1.40 -0.63 -0.69
C HIS A 134 2.64 -0.19 -1.49
N PHE A 135 3.58 -1.10 -1.66
CA PHE A 135 4.88 -0.93 -2.27
C PHE A 135 4.90 -1.48 -3.70
N GLY A 136 5.40 -0.71 -4.66
CA GLY A 136 5.45 -1.11 -6.07
C GLY A 136 4.09 -1.47 -6.65
N SER A 137 4.06 -2.49 -7.50
CA SER A 137 2.84 -3.03 -8.13
C SER A 137 2.09 -4.02 -7.23
N PHE A 138 1.86 -3.64 -5.97
CA PHE A 138 1.30 -4.52 -4.93
C PHE A 138 -0.04 -5.19 -5.33
N LEU A 139 -0.82 -4.59 -6.22
CA LEU A 139 -2.07 -5.18 -6.72
C LEU A 139 -1.84 -6.50 -7.45
N MET A 140 -0.62 -6.76 -7.96
CA MET A 140 -0.27 -7.99 -8.68
C MET A 140 0.10 -9.15 -7.75
N ILE A 141 0.40 -8.89 -6.46
CA ILE A 141 0.88 -9.92 -5.52
C ILE A 141 -0.15 -11.04 -5.35
N LEU A 142 -1.38 -10.69 -4.99
CA LEU A 142 -2.39 -11.66 -4.62
C LEU A 142 -2.91 -12.46 -5.83
N PRO A 143 -3.23 -11.83 -6.97
CA PRO A 143 -3.58 -12.57 -8.18
C PRO A 143 -2.45 -13.50 -8.66
N ALA A 144 -1.19 -13.05 -8.58
CA ALA A 144 -0.04 -13.89 -8.95
C ALA A 144 0.05 -15.18 -8.14
N LEU A 145 -0.30 -15.13 -6.86
CA LEU A 145 -0.35 -16.30 -5.98
C LEU A 145 -1.61 -17.13 -6.22
N GLY A 146 -2.76 -16.48 -6.33
CA GLY A 146 -4.05 -17.15 -6.53
C GLY A 146 -4.09 -17.94 -7.84
N PHE A 147 -3.60 -17.38 -8.95
CA PHE A 147 -3.50 -18.09 -10.23
C PHE A 147 -2.51 -19.28 -10.22
N ARG A 148 -1.59 -19.31 -9.25
CA ARG A 148 -0.71 -20.46 -8.99
C ARG A 148 -1.32 -21.50 -8.05
N GLY A 149 -2.59 -21.32 -7.65
CA GLY A 149 -3.36 -22.28 -6.86
C GLY A 149 -3.29 -22.08 -5.35
N TYR A 150 -2.61 -21.06 -4.86
CA TYR A 150 -2.62 -20.74 -3.43
C TYR A 150 -3.98 -20.19 -3.00
N LYS A 151 -4.53 -20.72 -1.90
CA LYS A 151 -5.73 -20.18 -1.26
C LYS A 151 -5.35 -18.92 -0.47
N ILE A 152 -5.72 -17.77 -1.01
CA ILE A 152 -5.32 -16.49 -0.46
C ILE A 152 -6.53 -15.66 -0.03
N ASN A 153 -6.44 -15.12 1.18
CA ASN A 153 -7.46 -14.28 1.80
C ASN A 153 -6.84 -12.93 2.11
N GLN A 154 -7.43 -11.84 1.64
CA GLN A 154 -6.95 -10.49 1.91
C GLN A 154 -7.83 -9.83 2.96
N ILE A 155 -7.21 -9.39 4.07
CA ILE A 155 -7.84 -8.45 5.00
C ILE A 155 -7.64 -7.05 4.46
N GLY A 156 -8.71 -6.33 4.17
CA GLY A 156 -8.58 -4.95 3.70
C GLY A 156 -9.86 -4.40 3.09
N GLY A 157 -9.78 -3.13 2.78
CA GLY A 157 -10.88 -2.33 2.27
C GLY A 157 -11.71 -1.69 3.38
N PRO A 158 -12.06 -0.41 3.24
CA PRO A 158 -13.01 0.22 4.13
C PRO A 158 -14.37 -0.48 4.00
N PRO A 159 -15.19 -0.47 5.06
CA PRO A 159 -16.59 -0.83 4.93
C PRO A 159 -17.23 0.03 3.85
N LEU A 160 -18.27 -0.49 3.20
CA LEU A 160 -19.10 0.29 2.28
C LEU A 160 -19.66 1.46 3.08
N ASP A 161 -19.21 2.67 2.77
CA ASP A 161 -19.83 3.86 3.30
C ASP A 161 -21.18 4.03 2.57
N GLU A 162 -22.28 3.87 3.29
CA GLU A 162 -23.64 4.02 2.77
C GLU A 162 -23.90 5.43 2.22
N HIS A 163 -23.11 6.40 2.64
CA HIS A 163 -23.16 7.79 2.17
C HIS A 163 -22.35 8.06 0.90
N LEU A 164 -21.72 7.03 0.30
CA LEU A 164 -21.03 7.19 -0.99
C LEU A 164 -22.02 7.64 -2.06
N GLY A 165 -21.67 8.70 -2.79
CA GLY A 165 -22.44 9.17 -3.94
C GLY A 165 -22.53 8.09 -5.03
N TYR A 166 -23.53 8.20 -5.91
CA TYR A 166 -23.87 7.22 -6.94
C TYR A 166 -22.67 6.71 -7.75
N ILE A 167 -21.79 7.61 -8.22
CA ILE A 167 -20.61 7.24 -9.02
C ILE A 167 -19.66 6.33 -8.21
N HIS A 168 -19.46 6.61 -6.94
CA HIS A 168 -18.60 5.79 -6.08
C HIS A 168 -19.20 4.40 -5.84
N LYS A 169 -20.52 4.28 -5.71
CA LYS A 169 -21.23 3.00 -5.58
C LYS A 169 -21.03 2.16 -6.83
N VAL A 170 -21.24 2.73 -8.02
CA VAL A 170 -21.04 2.03 -9.29
C VAL A 170 -19.57 1.59 -9.49
N ILE A 171 -18.61 2.45 -9.17
CA ILE A 171 -17.19 2.10 -9.22
C ILE A 171 -16.89 0.95 -8.25
N PHE A 172 -17.46 1.00 -7.04
CA PHE A 172 -17.29 -0.07 -6.05
C PHE A 172 -17.83 -1.41 -6.59
N GLU A 173 -19.02 -1.43 -7.17
CA GLU A 173 -19.62 -2.64 -7.77
C GLU A 173 -18.77 -3.20 -8.91
N ILE A 174 -18.22 -2.34 -9.78
CA ILE A 174 -17.30 -2.75 -10.86
C ILE A 174 -16.06 -3.42 -10.25
N ARG A 175 -15.43 -2.78 -9.27
CA ARG A 175 -14.25 -3.33 -8.59
C ARG A 175 -14.56 -4.64 -7.86
N GLU A 176 -15.69 -4.71 -7.18
CA GLU A 176 -16.10 -5.92 -6.48
C GLU A 176 -16.30 -7.09 -7.46
N LYS A 177 -16.95 -6.83 -8.62
CA LYS A 177 -17.12 -7.82 -9.68
C LYS A 177 -15.78 -8.29 -10.24
N GLU A 178 -14.84 -7.38 -10.50
CA GLU A 178 -13.49 -7.71 -10.97
C GLU A 178 -12.71 -8.49 -9.92
N TYR A 179 -12.75 -8.07 -8.67
CA TYR A 179 -12.08 -8.79 -7.59
C TYR A 179 -12.67 -10.18 -7.36
N LYS A 180 -13.99 -10.37 -7.52
CA LYS A 180 -14.62 -11.68 -7.46
C LYS A 180 -14.19 -12.61 -8.60
N SER A 181 -13.73 -12.09 -9.74
CA SER A 181 -13.19 -12.90 -10.85
C SER A 181 -11.74 -13.34 -10.60
N LEU A 182 -11.04 -12.71 -9.66
CA LEU A 182 -9.68 -13.09 -9.29
C LEU A 182 -9.70 -14.27 -8.30
N PRO A 183 -8.70 -15.15 -8.35
CA PRO A 183 -8.59 -16.27 -7.40
C PRO A 183 -8.10 -15.80 -6.02
N VAL A 184 -8.77 -14.79 -5.45
CA VAL A 184 -8.46 -14.14 -4.16
C VAL A 184 -9.76 -13.96 -3.40
N ARG A 185 -9.80 -14.37 -2.13
CA ARG A 185 -10.94 -14.11 -1.25
C ARG A 185 -10.70 -12.79 -0.49
N PHE A 186 -11.57 -11.83 -0.69
CA PHE A 186 -11.52 -10.56 0.04
C PHE A 186 -12.35 -10.66 1.33
N LEU A 187 -11.70 -10.35 2.44
CA LEU A 187 -12.30 -10.33 3.77
C LEU A 187 -12.45 -8.86 4.21
N ARG A 188 -13.64 -8.43 4.54
CA ARG A 188 -13.87 -7.08 5.06
C ARG A 188 -13.22 -6.92 6.43
N SER A 189 -12.55 -5.80 6.66
CA SER A 189 -11.78 -5.55 7.89
C SER A 189 -12.65 -5.45 9.15
N ASP A 190 -13.91 -5.08 9.01
CA ASP A 190 -14.88 -4.90 10.09
C ASP A 190 -15.57 -6.22 10.54
N LEU A 191 -15.66 -7.21 9.64
CA LEU A 191 -16.41 -8.45 9.88
C LEU A 191 -15.56 -9.71 9.98
N SER A 192 -14.28 -9.66 9.64
CA SER A 192 -13.57 -10.83 9.14
C SER A 192 -12.37 -11.33 9.95
N LEU A 193 -12.17 -10.85 11.18
CA LEU A 193 -11.10 -11.41 12.01
C LEU A 193 -11.31 -12.92 12.29
N LYS A 194 -12.56 -13.34 12.44
CA LYS A 194 -12.93 -14.77 12.59
C LYS A 194 -12.63 -15.55 11.31
N ASP A 195 -12.98 -14.98 10.14
CA ASP A 195 -12.72 -15.63 8.84
C ASP A 195 -11.24 -15.77 8.55
N ALA A 196 -10.44 -14.74 8.87
CA ALA A 196 -8.99 -14.80 8.75
C ALA A 196 -8.38 -15.85 9.69
N LEU A 197 -8.87 -15.97 10.94
CA LEU A 197 -8.48 -17.03 11.86
C LEU A 197 -8.79 -18.42 11.28
N MET A 198 -9.98 -18.59 10.70
CA MET A 198 -10.37 -19.85 10.08
C MET A 198 -9.55 -20.19 8.84
N ALA A 199 -9.18 -19.18 8.04
CA ALA A 199 -8.28 -19.37 6.90
C ALA A 199 -6.89 -19.86 7.34
N LEU A 200 -6.30 -19.25 8.36
CA LEU A 200 -5.03 -19.73 8.93
C LEU A 200 -5.13 -21.13 9.49
N LYS A 201 -6.23 -21.48 10.19
CA LYS A 201 -6.46 -22.86 10.69
C LYS A 201 -6.55 -23.90 9.56
N ARG A 202 -7.00 -23.50 8.37
CA ARG A 202 -7.02 -24.36 7.17
C ARG A 202 -5.67 -24.34 6.42
N ASN A 203 -4.63 -23.78 7.02
CA ASN A 203 -3.31 -23.62 6.41
C ASN A 203 -3.32 -22.81 5.11
N GLU A 204 -4.18 -21.78 5.05
CA GLU A 204 -4.28 -20.86 3.92
C GLU A 204 -3.42 -19.61 4.13
N LEU A 205 -3.26 -18.81 3.09
CA LEU A 205 -2.58 -17.51 3.15
C LEU A 205 -3.55 -16.42 3.58
N VAL A 206 -3.09 -15.53 4.47
CA VAL A 206 -3.81 -14.32 4.86
C VAL A 206 -2.93 -13.10 4.61
N ALA A 207 -3.33 -12.26 3.68
CA ALA A 207 -2.59 -11.06 3.32
C ALA A 207 -3.01 -9.87 4.20
N ILE A 208 -2.02 -9.18 4.78
CA ILE A 208 -2.21 -8.01 5.63
C ILE A 208 -1.19 -6.94 5.23
N ALA A 209 -1.62 -5.68 5.15
CA ALA A 209 -0.72 -4.57 4.86
C ALA A 209 0.00 -4.07 6.13
N PHE A 210 1.33 -3.99 6.08
CA PHE A 210 2.18 -3.43 7.14
C PHE A 210 1.90 -1.93 7.36
N ASP A 211 1.74 -1.19 6.29
CA ASP A 211 1.47 0.25 6.26
C ASP A 211 -0.03 0.60 6.31
N GLY A 212 -0.89 -0.37 6.61
CA GLY A 212 -2.33 -0.16 6.73
C GLY A 212 -2.68 0.91 7.76
N ARG A 213 -3.65 1.78 7.41
CA ARG A 213 -4.10 2.91 8.26
C ARG A 213 -5.47 2.66 8.88
N ILE A 214 -5.83 1.40 9.11
CA ILE A 214 -7.10 1.00 9.74
C ILE A 214 -6.82 0.57 11.18
N GLY A 215 -7.59 1.09 12.13
CA GLY A 215 -7.48 0.76 13.55
C GLY A 215 -7.17 1.98 14.43
N GLU A 216 -7.27 1.77 15.73
CA GLU A 216 -7.11 2.83 16.73
C GLU A 216 -5.81 2.68 17.55
N ASN A 217 -5.19 1.51 17.51
CA ASN A 217 -3.99 1.22 18.29
C ASN A 217 -2.75 1.27 17.40
N TRP A 218 -1.77 2.06 17.81
CA TRP A 218 -0.53 2.29 17.09
C TRP A 218 0.66 2.05 18.02
N VAL A 219 1.75 1.56 17.44
CA VAL A 219 3.03 1.37 18.13
C VAL A 219 4.06 2.21 17.39
N GLN A 220 4.81 3.00 18.13
CA GLN A 220 5.91 3.77 17.57
C GLN A 220 7.18 2.92 17.52
N ILE A 221 7.79 2.89 16.34
CA ILE A 221 9.02 2.18 16.03
C ILE A 221 9.90 3.03 15.12
N GLU A 222 11.17 2.67 15.02
CA GLU A 222 12.10 3.34 14.13
C GLU A 222 11.97 2.85 12.69
N PHE A 223 12.17 3.77 11.74
CA PHE A 223 12.15 3.51 10.30
C PHE A 223 12.89 4.61 9.55
N CYS A 224 13.96 4.26 8.84
CA CYS A 224 14.80 5.22 8.10
C CYS A 224 15.27 6.40 8.99
N GLY A 225 15.66 6.15 10.25
CA GLY A 225 16.07 7.17 11.18
C GLY A 225 14.97 8.10 11.69
N ASN A 226 13.69 7.77 11.45
CA ASN A 226 12.53 8.50 11.94
C ASN A 226 11.65 7.57 12.77
N GLU A 227 10.83 8.13 13.65
CA GLU A 227 9.76 7.36 14.29
C GLU A 227 8.54 7.27 13.38
N ILE A 228 7.94 6.07 13.30
CA ILE A 228 6.71 5.82 12.55
C ILE A 228 5.64 5.18 13.44
N ASN A 229 4.37 5.38 13.07
CA ASN A 229 3.24 4.72 13.68
C ASN A 229 2.82 3.49 12.88
N ILE A 230 2.89 2.30 13.47
CA ILE A 230 2.50 1.04 12.84
C ILE A 230 1.42 0.33 13.63
N ALA A 231 0.45 -0.23 12.93
CA ALA A 231 -0.61 -1.03 13.55
C ALA A 231 -0.04 -2.38 14.04
N PRO A 232 -0.25 -2.76 15.31
CA PRO A 232 0.29 -4.01 15.86
C PRO A 232 -0.47 -5.27 15.42
N GLY A 233 -1.52 -5.11 14.64
CA GLY A 233 -2.44 -6.18 14.23
C GLY A 233 -1.75 -7.43 13.70
N PRO A 234 -0.89 -7.34 12.67
CA PRO A 234 -0.24 -8.50 12.07
C PRO A 234 0.58 -9.33 13.09
N VAL A 235 1.36 -8.66 13.93
CA VAL A 235 2.17 -9.34 14.97
C VAL A 235 1.30 -9.96 16.05
N LYS A 236 0.30 -9.21 16.57
CA LYS A 236 -0.65 -9.75 17.57
C LYS A 236 -1.40 -10.96 17.02
N PHE A 237 -1.77 -10.91 15.73
CA PHE A 237 -2.49 -12.00 15.08
C PHE A 237 -1.61 -13.25 14.94
N ALA A 238 -0.36 -13.09 14.47
CA ALA A 238 0.61 -14.17 14.40
C ALA A 238 0.93 -14.79 15.78
N MET A 239 1.16 -13.94 16.80
CA MET A 239 1.41 -14.42 18.16
C MET A 239 0.23 -15.23 18.75
N LYS A 240 -1.01 -14.87 18.40
CA LYS A 240 -2.22 -15.56 18.85
C LYS A 240 -2.45 -16.89 18.12
N THR A 241 -2.16 -16.94 16.83
CA THR A 241 -2.48 -18.11 15.98
C THR A 241 -1.32 -19.08 15.82
N GLY A 242 -0.10 -18.63 16.02
CA GLY A 242 1.13 -19.36 15.67
C GLY A 242 1.44 -19.34 14.17
N ALA A 243 0.68 -18.58 13.37
CA ALA A 243 0.93 -18.42 11.94
C ALA A 243 2.30 -17.76 11.68
N THR A 244 2.93 -18.18 10.60
CA THR A 244 4.22 -17.61 10.17
C THR A 244 3.99 -16.26 9.48
N ILE A 245 4.72 -15.23 9.87
CA ILE A 245 4.77 -13.96 9.11
C ILE A 245 5.84 -14.08 8.03
N LEU A 246 5.45 -13.82 6.79
CA LEU A 246 6.31 -13.83 5.62
C LEU A 246 6.32 -12.43 4.97
N PRO A 247 7.35 -11.60 5.19
CA PRO A 247 7.46 -10.32 4.53
C PRO A 247 7.54 -10.51 3.01
N THR A 248 6.73 -9.75 2.29
CA THR A 248 6.50 -9.96 0.85
C THR A 248 6.56 -8.64 0.11
N PHE A 249 7.39 -8.57 -0.91
CA PHE A 249 7.61 -7.37 -1.71
C PHE A 249 7.40 -7.64 -3.18
N ILE A 250 7.09 -6.59 -3.94
CA ILE A 250 7.04 -6.65 -5.39
C ILE A 250 7.81 -5.47 -5.99
N VAL A 251 8.85 -5.79 -6.74
CA VAL A 251 9.69 -4.82 -7.41
C VAL A 251 9.36 -4.81 -8.89
N THR A 252 9.18 -3.62 -9.46
CA THR A 252 8.93 -3.44 -10.89
C THR A 252 10.23 -3.22 -11.62
N ASN A 253 10.51 -4.05 -12.63
CA ASN A 253 11.67 -3.95 -13.49
C ASN A 253 11.49 -2.84 -14.56
N PRO A 254 12.57 -2.36 -15.19
CA PRO A 254 12.50 -1.36 -16.25
C PRO A 254 11.61 -1.75 -17.45
N ASP A 255 11.47 -3.04 -17.74
CA ASP A 255 10.62 -3.61 -18.80
C ASP A 255 9.15 -3.76 -18.40
N ASN A 256 8.78 -3.29 -17.19
CA ASN A 256 7.46 -3.42 -16.56
C ASN A 256 7.03 -4.87 -16.24
N THR A 257 7.98 -5.81 -16.19
CA THR A 257 7.77 -7.07 -15.46
C THR A 257 7.98 -6.84 -13.97
N HIS A 258 7.50 -7.77 -13.16
CA HIS A 258 7.57 -7.65 -11.70
C HIS A 258 8.30 -8.84 -11.11
N LYS A 259 9.02 -8.58 -10.05
CA LYS A 259 9.67 -9.57 -9.21
C LYS A 259 8.96 -9.61 -7.86
N LEU A 260 8.20 -10.67 -7.60
CA LEU A 260 7.57 -10.94 -6.31
C LEU A 260 8.56 -11.71 -5.44
N ILE A 261 8.92 -11.13 -4.30
CA ILE A 261 9.98 -11.63 -3.43
C ILE A 261 9.37 -12.03 -2.09
N PHE A 262 9.59 -13.28 -1.69
CA PHE A 262 9.33 -13.74 -0.33
C PHE A 262 10.63 -13.72 0.47
N GLU A 263 10.69 -12.86 1.48
CA GLU A 263 11.77 -12.85 2.44
C GLU A 263 11.72 -14.07 3.38
N LYS A 264 12.78 -14.28 4.15
CA LYS A 264 12.78 -15.33 5.18
C LYS A 264 11.65 -15.11 6.19
N ALA A 265 11.04 -16.20 6.60
CA ALA A 265 9.98 -16.19 7.61
C ALA A 265 10.46 -15.53 8.91
N MET A 266 9.62 -14.64 9.45
CA MET A 266 9.94 -13.94 10.70
C MET A 266 9.88 -14.88 11.90
N VAL A 267 10.96 -14.94 12.66
CA VAL A 267 10.99 -15.62 13.95
C VAL A 267 10.55 -14.63 15.02
N LEU A 268 9.29 -14.79 15.49
CA LEU A 268 8.74 -13.92 16.52
C LEU A 268 9.34 -14.27 17.89
N LYS A 269 9.87 -13.27 18.57
CA LYS A 269 10.37 -13.40 19.94
C LYS A 269 9.25 -13.10 20.94
N LYS A 270 9.21 -13.89 22.01
CA LYS A 270 8.38 -13.63 23.19
C LYS A 270 9.29 -13.13 24.31
N LEU A 271 8.96 -12.00 24.87
CA LEU A 271 9.62 -11.39 26.04
C LEU A 271 8.67 -11.41 27.24
N ASN A 272 9.23 -11.10 28.42
CA ASN A 272 8.44 -10.84 29.63
C ASN A 272 7.70 -9.50 29.45
N GLY A 273 6.49 -9.56 28.91
CA GLY A 273 5.66 -8.41 28.56
C GLY A 273 5.15 -8.49 27.11
N LYS A 274 3.82 -8.47 26.98
CA LYS A 274 3.16 -8.61 25.67
C LYS A 274 3.44 -7.42 24.75
N GLU A 275 3.41 -6.20 25.29
CA GLU A 275 3.62 -4.96 24.51
C GLU A 275 5.05 -4.87 24.02
N MET A 276 6.03 -5.16 24.90
CA MET A 276 7.44 -5.19 24.53
C MET A 276 7.73 -6.24 23.46
N SER A 277 7.12 -7.42 23.57
CA SER A 277 7.21 -8.46 22.54
C SER A 277 6.67 -7.96 21.18
N VAL A 278 5.54 -7.26 21.20
CA VAL A 278 4.94 -6.71 19.99
C VAL A 278 5.83 -5.62 19.37
N LYS A 279 6.28 -4.65 20.16
CA LYS A 279 7.15 -3.55 19.69
C LYS A 279 8.44 -4.09 19.07
N MET A 280 9.11 -5.02 19.74
CA MET A 280 10.36 -5.61 19.24
C MET A 280 10.16 -6.39 17.93
N ASN A 281 9.07 -7.15 17.80
CA ASN A 281 8.80 -7.87 16.57
C ASN A 281 8.40 -6.94 15.43
N LEU A 282 7.68 -5.85 15.72
CA LEU A 282 7.39 -4.81 14.73
C LEU A 282 8.67 -4.12 14.27
N GLN A 283 9.62 -3.82 15.17
CA GLN A 283 10.90 -3.24 14.79
C GLN A 283 11.65 -4.13 13.83
N LYS A 284 11.78 -5.42 14.10
CA LYS A 284 12.43 -6.37 13.18
C LYS A 284 11.76 -6.45 11.80
N ILE A 285 10.43 -6.34 11.77
CA ILE A 285 9.70 -6.29 10.50
C ILE A 285 10.02 -4.97 9.79
N SER A 286 10.03 -3.84 10.53
CA SER A 286 10.38 -2.52 10.01
C SER A 286 11.75 -2.53 9.34
N ASP A 287 12.75 -3.13 9.97
CA ASP A 287 14.13 -3.23 9.46
C ASP A 287 14.16 -3.94 8.07
N VAL A 288 13.30 -4.95 7.88
CA VAL A 288 13.17 -5.63 6.58
C VAL A 288 12.51 -4.72 5.54
N PHE A 289 11.44 -4.01 5.93
CA PHE A 289 10.74 -3.07 5.02
C PHE A 289 11.62 -1.87 4.66
N GLU A 290 12.35 -1.32 5.61
CA GLU A 290 13.30 -0.23 5.42
C GLU A 290 14.31 -0.55 4.31
N LYS A 291 14.91 -1.74 4.35
CA LYS A 291 15.85 -2.20 3.33
C LYS A 291 15.28 -2.09 1.91
N TYR A 292 14.02 -2.47 1.71
CA TYR A 292 13.37 -2.38 0.40
C TYR A 292 13.05 -0.94 0.02
N ILE A 293 12.58 -0.15 0.97
CA ILE A 293 12.17 1.23 0.70
C ILE A 293 13.39 2.11 0.40
N VAL A 294 14.51 1.91 1.10
CA VAL A 294 15.76 2.64 0.82
C VAL A 294 16.32 2.26 -0.55
N ASN A 295 16.26 0.98 -0.93
CA ASN A 295 16.77 0.52 -2.23
C ASN A 295 15.83 0.88 -3.41
N TYR A 296 14.52 1.00 -3.16
CA TYR A 296 13.50 1.29 -4.16
C TYR A 296 12.55 2.41 -3.71
N PRO A 297 13.04 3.61 -3.40
CA PRO A 297 12.23 4.67 -2.79
C PRO A 297 11.07 5.14 -3.68
N SER A 298 11.23 5.01 -4.99
CA SER A 298 10.17 5.31 -5.96
C SER A 298 8.93 4.41 -5.84
N HIS A 299 9.07 3.22 -5.28
CA HIS A 299 7.97 2.28 -5.11
C HIS A 299 7.04 2.64 -3.94
N PHE A 300 7.49 3.50 -3.04
CA PHE A 300 6.73 3.87 -1.83
C PHE A 300 6.45 5.37 -1.70
N GLY A 301 7.20 6.25 -2.36
CA GLY A 301 7.12 7.70 -2.19
C GLY A 301 5.73 8.30 -2.41
N MET A 302 5.00 7.88 -3.47
CA MET A 302 3.63 8.36 -3.69
C MET A 302 2.64 7.82 -2.64
N ILE A 303 2.86 6.64 -2.08
CA ILE A 303 2.01 6.11 -0.99
C ILE A 303 2.13 6.98 0.25
N LEU A 304 3.33 7.39 0.64
CA LEU A 304 3.56 8.32 1.74
C LEU A 304 2.86 9.65 1.49
N THR A 305 2.99 10.18 0.27
CA THR A 305 2.29 11.40 -0.15
C THR A 305 0.77 11.28 0.00
N ILE A 306 0.20 10.16 -0.45
CA ILE A 306 -1.23 9.88 -0.32
C ILE A 306 -1.65 9.78 1.15
N ILE A 307 -0.88 9.10 1.99
CA ILE A 307 -1.14 9.00 3.43
C ILE A 307 -1.17 10.40 4.04
N ARG A 308 -0.15 11.23 3.79
CA ARG A 308 -0.09 12.60 4.30
C ARG A 308 -1.28 13.44 3.84
N LYS A 309 -1.63 13.41 2.54
CA LYS A 309 -2.81 14.14 2.03
C LYS A 309 -4.12 13.67 2.63
N ARG A 310 -4.24 12.39 3.00
CA ARG A 310 -5.43 11.86 3.68
C ARG A 310 -5.49 12.27 5.16
N ILE A 311 -4.35 12.44 5.82
CA ILE A 311 -4.27 13.04 7.17
C ILE A 311 -4.71 14.51 7.10
N GLU A 312 -4.15 15.31 6.19
CA GLU A 312 -4.53 16.72 6.00
C GLU A 312 -6.04 16.91 5.75
N LYS A 313 -6.69 15.92 5.13
CA LYS A 313 -8.15 15.90 4.88
C LYS A 313 -8.96 15.28 6.01
N GLY A 314 -8.35 14.87 7.11
CA GLY A 314 -9.03 14.20 8.22
C GLY A 314 -9.56 12.79 7.92
N ILE A 315 -9.17 12.19 6.77
CA ILE A 315 -9.59 10.83 6.39
C ILE A 315 -8.83 9.78 7.22
N PHE A 316 -7.53 9.99 7.43
CA PHE A 316 -6.74 9.20 8.35
C PHE A 316 -6.47 10.01 9.62
N LYS A 317 -6.50 9.36 10.77
CA LYS A 317 -6.25 10.01 12.08
C LYS A 317 -4.77 9.98 12.47
N THR A 318 -4.03 8.97 12.03
CA THR A 318 -2.65 8.74 12.48
C THR A 318 -1.69 8.82 11.30
N PRO A 319 -0.70 9.72 11.31
CA PRO A 319 0.30 9.86 10.26
C PRO A 319 1.23 8.64 10.23
N PHE A 320 1.92 8.45 9.11
CA PHE A 320 2.95 7.41 8.99
C PHE A 320 4.17 7.81 9.82
N PHE A 321 4.82 8.92 9.48
CA PHE A 321 5.90 9.48 10.29
C PHE A 321 5.32 10.23 11.48
N VAL A 322 5.92 10.03 12.66
CA VAL A 322 5.68 10.86 13.84
C VAL A 322 6.34 12.20 13.57
N GLU A 323 5.56 13.27 13.50
CA GLU A 323 6.15 14.61 13.41
C GLU A 323 6.90 14.90 14.70
N PRO A 324 8.14 15.41 14.63
CA PRO A 324 8.81 15.90 15.83
C PRO A 324 7.89 16.94 16.49
N HIS A 325 7.66 16.80 17.79
CA HIS A 325 6.89 17.79 18.55
C HIS A 325 7.46 19.18 18.20
N ARG A 326 6.69 20.02 17.52
CA ARG A 326 6.98 21.45 17.48
C ARG A 326 6.94 21.91 18.93
N ILE A 327 8.11 22.15 19.50
CA ILE A 327 8.21 22.92 20.74
C ILE A 327 7.55 24.25 20.37
N PRO A 328 6.49 24.69 21.10
CA PRO A 328 5.93 26.00 20.84
C PRO A 328 7.04 27.04 20.98
N GLU A 329 7.27 27.84 19.95
CA GLU A 329 8.24 28.96 20.01
C GLU A 329 7.84 30.10 20.98
N ASP A 330 6.94 29.87 21.91
CA ASP A 330 6.48 30.82 22.89
C ASP A 330 6.84 30.39 24.30
N VAL A 331 8.15 30.44 24.64
CA VAL A 331 8.58 30.88 25.96
C VAL A 331 9.59 32.01 25.75
N SER A 332 9.05 33.20 25.54
CA SER A 332 9.82 34.43 25.75
C SER A 332 10.34 34.44 27.17
N VAL A 333 11.61 34.17 27.32
CA VAL A 333 12.32 34.44 28.59
C VAL A 333 12.25 35.96 28.76
N SER A 334 11.23 36.41 29.52
CA SER A 334 11.25 37.73 30.10
C SER A 334 12.45 37.83 31.03
N LYS A 335 13.38 38.69 30.65
CA LYS A 335 14.50 39.12 31.49
C LYS A 335 13.98 39.61 32.84
N VAL A 336 14.51 39.05 33.92
CA VAL A 336 14.77 39.76 35.14
C VAL A 336 16.25 39.60 35.46
#